data_ac4246056abbe912402a5f84bf7a6a97
#
_entry.id   ac4246056abbe912402a5f84bf7a6a97
#
_cell.length_a   1.000
_cell.length_b   1.000
_cell.length_c   1.000
_cell.angle_alpha   90.00
_cell.angle_beta   90.00
_cell.angle_gamma   90.00
#
_symmetry.space_group_name_H-M   'P 1'
#
loop_
_entity.id
_entity.type
_entity.pdbx_description
1 polymer ?
#
loop_
_entity_poly.entity_id
_entity_poly.type
_entity_poly.pdbx_seq_one_letter_code
_entity_poly.pdbx_strand_id
1 'polypeptide(L)'
;MRLAYLTALSLLLIAAYAQGQTTPAQKKQQAKPAAKVAALSAESKKCVSCHAQKSPGIVGQWRGSAHAHEGVGCFECHGAAASEPGAFVHEGETILTVVTANACAGCHEEVVAENQRSHHADAAKFIGSLDNVLGEVVEGRLAAVNGCWQCHGSTVTILKNADGSIRKNAIGAPMLDPATWPNTGIGRVNLDGSRGACTACHSRHAFSKAMARQPEVCGKCHLGPDHPQTEIYDESKHGIAYRTQKAEMHLDHDRWIVGVDYTAAPTCSTCHMSATSKQPVTHDVGARISWTLRPVISKKLDNWEAKRKAMQEVCSHCHGAAFVETFYKSFDDTVDLWNTKFGQPAQNIMNALKEAGKLSGTPFDEEIEWTFYRLWHHEGRRARMGASMQGPDFVQWHGFFEVAENFYTRFLPQAREAAHGDPKVLAVIQAVEDAPPHLWRKGLSPEERQKIDEFYKERYGK
;
A
#
# COMPACT_ATOMS: atom_id res chain seq x y z
N MET A 1 17.00 -51.90 50.96
CA MET A 1 16.05 -52.44 49.98
C MET A 1 14.95 -51.42 49.61
N ARG A 2 15.26 -50.14 49.32
CA ARG A 2 14.25 -49.12 48.86
C ARG A 2 14.75 -48.26 47.69
N LEU A 3 15.82 -48.63 47.00
CA LEU A 3 16.41 -47.87 45.89
C LEU A 3 16.30 -48.60 44.53
N ALA A 4 15.80 -49.85 44.50
CA ALA A 4 15.71 -50.65 43.26
C ALA A 4 14.36 -50.63 42.58
N TYR A 5 13.29 -50.02 43.15
CA TYR A 5 11.95 -49.99 42.58
C TYR A 5 11.63 -48.71 41.81
N LEU A 6 12.45 -47.66 41.87
CA LEU A 6 12.22 -46.37 41.16
C LEU A 6 12.84 -46.34 39.77
N THR A 7 13.77 -47.24 39.47
CA THR A 7 14.41 -47.25 38.12
C THR A 7 13.66 -48.16 37.10
N ALA A 8 12.83 -49.07 37.57
CA ALA A 8 12.05 -49.95 36.65
C ALA A 8 10.79 -49.32 36.11
N LEU A 9 10.22 -48.28 36.80
CA LEU A 9 8.99 -47.61 36.34
C LEU A 9 9.29 -46.50 35.32
N SER A 10 10.51 -45.96 35.32
CA SER A 10 10.93 -44.90 34.36
C SER A 10 11.27 -45.45 32.98
N LEU A 11 11.65 -46.72 32.87
CA LEU A 11 11.98 -47.38 31.60
C LEU A 11 10.72 -47.93 30.86
N LEU A 12 9.63 -48.16 31.56
CA LEU A 12 8.38 -48.59 30.94
C LEU A 12 7.55 -47.43 30.36
N LEU A 13 7.74 -46.20 30.83
CA LEU A 13 7.09 -45.00 30.29
C LEU A 13 7.77 -44.46 29.02
N ILE A 14 9.04 -44.77 28.79
CA ILE A 14 9.78 -44.37 27.59
C ILE A 14 9.50 -45.33 26.41
N ALA A 15 9.18 -46.59 26.67
CA ALA A 15 8.86 -47.56 25.64
C ALA A 15 7.42 -47.39 25.05
N ALA A 16 6.50 -46.74 25.78
CA ALA A 16 5.14 -46.50 25.32
C ALA A 16 5.00 -45.23 24.44
N TYR A 17 6.00 -44.34 24.41
CA TYR A 17 5.98 -43.11 23.60
C TYR A 17 6.62 -43.27 22.21
N ALA A 18 7.23 -44.43 21.91
CA ALA A 18 7.93 -44.68 20.66
C ALA A 18 7.11 -45.44 19.59
N GLN A 19 5.83 -45.74 19.83
CA GLN A 19 4.99 -46.49 18.89
C GLN A 19 3.74 -45.72 18.42
N GLY A 20 3.82 -44.41 18.22
CA GLY A 20 2.67 -43.63 17.79
C GLY A 20 2.93 -42.55 16.76
N GLN A 21 4.09 -42.47 16.11
CA GLN A 21 4.33 -41.56 15.02
C GLN A 21 4.42 -42.32 13.68
N THR A 22 3.27 -42.64 13.12
CA THR A 22 3.17 -42.88 11.68
C THR A 22 3.33 -41.53 10.99
N THR A 23 4.48 -41.30 10.37
CA THR A 23 4.70 -40.20 9.45
C THR A 23 3.59 -40.18 8.41
N PRO A 24 2.93 -39.02 8.19
CA PRO A 24 1.99 -38.87 7.07
C PRO A 24 2.77 -39.13 5.77
N ALA A 25 2.35 -40.14 5.04
CA ALA A 25 2.85 -40.39 3.69
C ALA A 25 2.73 -39.11 2.90
N GLN A 26 3.86 -38.53 2.47
CA GLN A 26 3.89 -37.47 1.50
C GLN A 26 3.12 -37.95 0.26
N LYS A 27 1.87 -37.49 0.10
CA LYS A 27 1.17 -37.60 -1.17
C LYS A 27 2.07 -36.94 -2.20
N LYS A 28 2.72 -37.74 -3.05
CA LYS A 28 3.34 -37.26 -4.28
C LYS A 28 2.27 -36.43 -5.01
N GLN A 29 2.42 -35.12 -5.06
CA GLN A 29 1.65 -34.31 -5.96
C GLN A 29 1.90 -34.88 -7.34
N GLN A 30 0.86 -35.47 -7.93
CA GLN A 30 0.90 -35.85 -9.33
C GLN A 30 1.13 -34.57 -10.12
N ALA A 31 2.28 -34.49 -10.80
CA ALA A 31 2.56 -33.40 -11.73
C ALA A 31 1.39 -33.31 -12.72
N LYS A 32 0.72 -32.13 -12.77
CA LYS A 32 -0.26 -31.83 -13.81
C LYS A 32 0.39 -32.18 -15.16
N PRO A 33 -0.33 -32.89 -16.09
CA PRO A 33 0.22 -33.15 -17.41
C PRO A 33 0.65 -31.82 -18.02
N ALA A 34 1.86 -31.78 -18.57
CA ALA A 34 2.41 -30.60 -19.23
C ALA A 34 1.42 -30.17 -20.32
N ALA A 35 0.77 -29.01 -20.12
CA ALA A 35 -0.07 -28.41 -21.13
C ALA A 35 0.79 -28.22 -22.39
N LYS A 36 0.22 -28.46 -23.59
CA LYS A 36 0.90 -28.14 -24.85
C LYS A 36 1.25 -26.66 -24.83
N VAL A 37 2.53 -26.35 -24.67
CA VAL A 37 3.03 -24.96 -24.79
C VAL A 37 2.77 -24.52 -26.23
N ALA A 38 2.08 -23.40 -26.40
CA ALA A 38 1.86 -22.80 -27.72
C ALA A 38 3.24 -22.48 -28.38
N ALA A 39 3.30 -22.49 -29.71
CA ALA A 39 4.56 -22.30 -30.40
C ALA A 39 5.07 -20.86 -30.27
N LEU A 40 6.27 -20.70 -29.72
CA LEU A 40 6.96 -19.40 -29.67
C LEU A 40 7.28 -18.85 -31.07
N SER A 41 7.34 -17.53 -31.22
CA SER A 41 7.91 -16.85 -32.37
C SER A 41 9.36 -17.26 -32.62
N ALA A 42 9.86 -17.05 -33.85
CA ALA A 42 11.24 -17.33 -34.18
C ALA A 42 12.22 -16.49 -33.38
N GLU A 43 11.89 -15.21 -33.17
CA GLU A 43 12.61 -14.23 -32.39
C GLU A 43 12.69 -14.67 -30.90
N SER A 44 11.57 -15.03 -30.28
CA SER A 44 11.52 -15.51 -28.91
C SER A 44 12.29 -16.81 -28.70
N LYS A 45 12.31 -17.72 -29.69
CA LYS A 45 13.15 -18.93 -29.64
C LYS A 45 14.64 -18.60 -29.60
N LYS A 46 15.11 -17.61 -30.43
CA LYS A 46 16.47 -17.09 -30.36
C LYS A 46 16.82 -16.58 -28.98
N CYS A 47 15.95 -15.72 -28.41
CA CYS A 47 16.15 -15.16 -27.09
C CYS A 47 16.31 -16.27 -26.04
N VAL A 48 15.37 -17.23 -26.00
CA VAL A 48 15.38 -18.33 -25.01
C VAL A 48 16.62 -19.21 -25.17
N SER A 49 17.07 -19.52 -26.40
CA SER A 49 18.23 -20.38 -26.62
C SER A 49 19.52 -19.78 -26.04
N CYS A 50 19.73 -18.47 -26.21
CA CYS A 50 20.89 -17.77 -25.68
C CYS A 50 20.75 -17.51 -24.17
N HIS A 51 19.63 -16.92 -23.74
CA HIS A 51 19.42 -16.51 -22.35
C HIS A 51 19.24 -17.69 -21.39
N ALA A 52 18.93 -18.90 -21.87
CA ALA A 52 18.95 -20.10 -21.04
C ALA A 52 20.34 -20.38 -20.44
N GLN A 53 21.39 -19.90 -21.09
CA GLN A 53 22.78 -20.00 -20.60
C GLN A 53 23.24 -18.71 -19.92
N LYS A 54 22.89 -17.53 -20.48
CA LYS A 54 23.33 -16.21 -19.98
C LYS A 54 22.57 -15.72 -18.77
N SER A 55 21.25 -16.01 -18.67
CA SER A 55 20.34 -15.55 -17.62
C SER A 55 19.33 -16.65 -17.26
N PRO A 56 19.79 -17.82 -16.77
CA PRO A 56 18.94 -19.01 -16.57
C PRO A 56 17.77 -18.75 -15.60
N GLY A 57 17.95 -17.89 -14.60
CA GLY A 57 16.91 -17.54 -13.66
C GLY A 57 15.72 -16.82 -14.32
N ILE A 58 15.98 -15.90 -15.24
CA ILE A 58 14.93 -15.19 -15.99
C ILE A 58 14.14 -16.18 -16.85
N VAL A 59 14.84 -17.03 -17.59
CA VAL A 59 14.21 -18.03 -18.46
C VAL A 59 13.44 -19.06 -17.63
N GLY A 60 13.96 -19.46 -16.46
CA GLY A 60 13.27 -20.37 -15.54
C GLY A 60 11.96 -19.80 -15.02
N GLN A 61 11.96 -18.53 -14.58
CA GLN A 61 10.76 -17.83 -14.13
C GLN A 61 9.72 -17.70 -15.25
N TRP A 62 10.15 -17.27 -16.43
CA TRP A 62 9.27 -17.15 -17.59
C TRP A 62 8.66 -18.49 -17.98
N ARG A 63 9.43 -19.59 -18.04
CA ARG A 63 8.91 -20.92 -18.37
C ARG A 63 7.78 -21.41 -17.47
N GLY A 64 7.77 -20.98 -16.21
CA GLY A 64 6.71 -21.29 -15.26
C GLY A 64 5.49 -20.33 -15.33
N SER A 65 5.50 -19.34 -16.20
CA SER A 65 4.44 -18.35 -16.33
C SER A 65 3.30 -18.78 -17.24
N ALA A 66 2.12 -18.20 -17.05
CA ALA A 66 1.00 -18.34 -17.97
C ALA A 66 1.36 -17.85 -19.39
N HIS A 67 2.17 -16.79 -19.48
CA HIS A 67 2.64 -16.27 -20.77
C HIS A 67 3.39 -17.31 -21.59
N ALA A 68 4.31 -18.05 -20.98
CA ALA A 68 5.03 -19.13 -21.68
C ALA A 68 4.10 -20.24 -22.13
N HIS A 69 3.08 -20.59 -21.34
CA HIS A 69 2.09 -21.62 -21.71
C HIS A 69 1.23 -21.20 -22.90
N GLU A 70 0.97 -19.90 -23.04
CA GLU A 70 0.22 -19.31 -24.16
C GLU A 70 1.11 -18.90 -25.34
N GLY A 71 2.40 -19.24 -25.33
CA GLY A 71 3.33 -18.93 -26.43
C GLY A 71 3.81 -17.48 -26.48
N VAL A 72 3.53 -16.69 -25.44
CA VAL A 72 4.04 -15.31 -25.32
C VAL A 72 5.46 -15.36 -24.77
N GLY A 73 6.45 -15.07 -25.61
CA GLY A 73 7.86 -15.15 -25.26
C GLY A 73 8.50 -13.80 -24.94
N CYS A 74 9.82 -13.75 -25.09
CA CYS A 74 10.59 -12.56 -24.74
C CYS A 74 10.32 -11.40 -25.70
N PHE A 75 10.26 -11.70 -27.00
CA PHE A 75 10.14 -10.69 -28.06
C PHE A 75 8.77 -10.00 -28.03
N GLU A 76 7.70 -10.71 -27.66
CA GLU A 76 6.34 -10.15 -27.56
C GLU A 76 6.24 -9.03 -26.51
N CYS A 77 7.15 -9.01 -25.52
CA CYS A 77 7.23 -7.97 -24.50
C CYS A 77 8.38 -6.96 -24.75
N HIS A 78 9.51 -7.43 -25.27
CA HIS A 78 10.70 -6.62 -25.43
C HIS A 78 10.93 -6.11 -26.85
N GLY A 79 10.23 -6.67 -27.86
CA GLY A 79 10.28 -6.18 -29.24
C GLY A 79 9.82 -4.73 -29.33
N ALA A 80 10.48 -3.94 -30.19
CA ALA A 80 10.22 -2.52 -30.32
C ALA A 80 10.41 -2.04 -31.74
N ALA A 81 9.74 -0.95 -32.11
CA ALA A 81 10.07 -0.21 -33.31
C ALA A 81 11.39 0.57 -33.12
N ALA A 82 12.21 0.71 -34.19
CA ALA A 82 13.46 1.45 -34.10
C ALA A 82 13.32 2.92 -33.70
N SER A 83 12.11 3.49 -33.86
CA SER A 83 11.76 4.85 -33.45
C SER A 83 11.38 4.98 -32.00
N GLU A 84 11.17 3.86 -31.27
CA GLU A 84 10.78 3.93 -29.87
C GLU A 84 11.91 4.40 -28.98
N PRO A 85 11.63 5.29 -28.01
CA PRO A 85 12.66 5.81 -27.11
C PRO A 85 13.31 4.68 -26.30
N GLY A 86 14.63 4.56 -26.43
CA GLY A 86 15.40 3.51 -25.76
C GLY A 86 15.56 2.21 -26.55
N ALA A 87 14.99 2.12 -27.75
CA ALA A 87 15.18 0.96 -28.63
C ALA A 87 16.63 0.83 -29.12
N PHE A 88 17.10 -0.40 -29.25
CA PHE A 88 18.42 -0.72 -29.77
C PHE A 88 18.41 -2.11 -30.42
N VAL A 89 19.37 -2.34 -31.32
CA VAL A 89 19.53 -3.64 -31.96
C VAL A 89 20.36 -4.56 -31.07
N HIS A 90 19.82 -5.74 -30.78
CA HIS A 90 20.49 -6.80 -30.04
C HIS A 90 20.34 -8.14 -30.80
N GLU A 91 21.45 -8.74 -31.20
CA GLU A 91 21.47 -10.01 -31.93
C GLU A 91 20.54 -10.04 -33.18
N GLY A 92 20.45 -8.89 -33.86
CA GLY A 92 19.63 -8.71 -35.06
C GLY A 92 18.19 -8.32 -34.84
N GLU A 93 17.70 -8.30 -33.59
CA GLU A 93 16.35 -7.87 -33.23
C GLU A 93 16.36 -6.47 -32.58
N THR A 94 15.35 -5.65 -32.87
CA THR A 94 15.17 -4.35 -32.20
C THR A 94 14.35 -4.54 -30.94
N ILE A 95 14.91 -4.16 -29.80
CA ILE A 95 14.31 -4.40 -28.49
C ILE A 95 14.40 -3.20 -27.54
N LEU A 96 13.62 -3.24 -26.48
CA LEU A 96 13.67 -2.36 -25.31
C LEU A 96 14.11 -3.13 -24.07
N THR A 97 14.99 -2.54 -23.25
CA THR A 97 15.29 -3.08 -21.90
C THR A 97 14.13 -2.88 -20.94
N VAL A 98 13.49 -1.70 -20.97
CA VAL A 98 12.40 -1.33 -20.09
C VAL A 98 11.06 -1.57 -20.79
N VAL A 99 10.37 -2.64 -20.42
CA VAL A 99 9.02 -2.91 -20.89
C VAL A 99 8.05 -1.89 -20.29
N THR A 100 7.27 -1.25 -21.15
CA THR A 100 6.35 -0.16 -20.81
C THR A 100 4.92 -0.68 -20.59
N ALA A 101 4.06 0.16 -20.05
CA ALA A 101 2.64 -0.19 -19.93
C ALA A 101 1.98 -0.40 -21.31
N ASN A 102 2.43 0.35 -22.34
CA ASN A 102 1.92 0.20 -23.70
C ASN A 102 2.25 -1.17 -24.32
N ALA A 103 3.40 -1.76 -23.99
CA ALA A 103 3.71 -3.13 -24.43
C ALA A 103 2.70 -4.15 -23.86
N CYS A 104 2.25 -3.96 -22.63
CA CYS A 104 1.20 -4.79 -22.03
C CYS A 104 -0.17 -4.54 -22.67
N ALA A 105 -0.47 -3.29 -23.07
CA ALA A 105 -1.75 -2.90 -23.66
C ALA A 105 -2.03 -3.62 -24.97
N GLY A 106 -1.01 -4.07 -25.70
CA GLY A 106 -1.18 -4.86 -26.93
C GLY A 106 -2.05 -6.12 -26.77
N CYS A 107 -2.14 -6.67 -25.55
CA CYS A 107 -2.99 -7.83 -25.22
C CYS A 107 -3.92 -7.55 -24.03
N HIS A 108 -3.60 -6.58 -23.16
CA HIS A 108 -4.31 -6.26 -21.91
C HIS A 108 -4.86 -4.83 -21.94
N GLU A 109 -5.49 -4.42 -23.03
CA GLU A 109 -5.94 -3.04 -23.26
C GLU A 109 -6.82 -2.48 -22.15
N GLU A 110 -7.90 -3.19 -21.78
CA GLU A 110 -8.84 -2.76 -20.75
C GLU A 110 -8.17 -2.63 -19.38
N VAL A 111 -7.32 -3.58 -19.02
CA VAL A 111 -6.57 -3.61 -17.75
C VAL A 111 -5.62 -2.41 -17.65
N VAL A 112 -4.91 -2.12 -18.73
CA VAL A 112 -4.02 -0.95 -18.79
C VAL A 112 -4.83 0.34 -18.74
N ALA A 113 -5.95 0.43 -19.46
CA ALA A 113 -6.83 1.60 -19.42
C ALA A 113 -7.40 1.86 -18.02
N GLU A 114 -7.81 0.82 -17.27
CA GLU A 114 -8.23 0.96 -15.87
C GLU A 114 -7.09 1.46 -14.98
N ASN A 115 -5.91 0.85 -15.09
CA ASN A 115 -4.73 1.27 -14.33
C ASN A 115 -4.37 2.73 -14.60
N GLN A 116 -4.40 3.17 -15.87
CA GLN A 116 -4.09 4.55 -16.27
C GLN A 116 -5.04 5.59 -15.64
N ARG A 117 -6.27 5.21 -15.27
CA ARG A 117 -7.23 6.07 -14.55
C ARG A 117 -7.08 6.01 -13.03
N SER A 118 -6.30 5.06 -12.52
CA SER A 118 -6.12 4.85 -11.09
C SER A 118 -5.11 5.82 -10.47
N HIS A 119 -5.22 6.02 -9.17
CA HIS A 119 -4.20 6.76 -8.39
C HIS A 119 -2.80 6.16 -8.51
N HIS A 120 -2.69 4.86 -8.76
CA HIS A 120 -1.39 4.20 -8.94
C HIS A 120 -0.63 4.72 -10.17
N ALA A 121 -1.31 4.95 -11.28
CA ALA A 121 -0.66 5.50 -12.48
C ALA A 121 -0.13 6.94 -12.25
N ASP A 122 -0.76 7.69 -11.35
CA ASP A 122 -0.37 9.05 -11.01
C ASP A 122 0.54 9.14 -9.77
N ALA A 123 0.99 8.01 -9.21
CA ALA A 123 1.75 8.00 -7.96
C ALA A 123 3.04 8.85 -8.02
N ALA A 124 3.72 8.91 -9.16
CA ALA A 124 4.88 9.77 -9.36
C ALA A 124 4.56 11.27 -9.28
N LYS A 125 3.30 11.68 -9.52
CA LYS A 125 2.89 13.09 -9.41
C LYS A 125 2.78 13.57 -7.98
N PHE A 126 2.58 12.67 -7.01
CA PHE A 126 2.55 13.03 -5.59
C PHE A 126 3.92 13.49 -5.08
N ILE A 127 4.97 13.19 -5.81
CA ILE A 127 6.34 13.63 -5.52
C ILE A 127 6.49 15.16 -5.69
N GLY A 128 5.54 15.89 -6.24
CA GLY A 128 5.49 17.36 -6.23
C GLY A 128 4.82 17.96 -5.00
N SER A 129 4.54 17.17 -3.96
CA SER A 129 3.98 17.57 -2.67
C SER A 129 5.06 17.89 -1.63
N LEU A 130 4.64 18.15 -0.39
CA LEU A 130 5.56 18.34 0.74
C LEU A 130 6.52 17.17 0.95
N ASP A 131 6.05 15.93 0.71
CA ASP A 131 6.89 14.74 0.85
C ASP A 131 8.11 14.76 -0.08
N ASN A 132 7.96 15.35 -1.27
CA ASN A 132 9.07 15.51 -2.20
C ASN A 132 10.09 16.53 -1.70
N VAL A 133 9.65 17.64 -1.12
CA VAL A 133 10.56 18.61 -0.51
C VAL A 133 11.35 17.96 0.62
N LEU A 134 10.71 17.17 1.47
CA LEU A 134 11.40 16.42 2.52
C LEU A 134 12.44 15.47 1.91
N GLY A 135 12.02 14.56 1.02
CA GLY A 135 12.89 13.53 0.47
C GLY A 135 14.02 14.08 -0.42
N GLU A 136 13.73 15.03 -1.31
CA GLU A 136 14.73 15.50 -2.26
C GLU A 136 15.60 16.65 -1.74
N VAL A 137 15.05 17.52 -0.91
CA VAL A 137 15.73 18.74 -0.45
C VAL A 137 16.24 18.59 0.98
N VAL A 138 15.36 18.27 1.91
CA VAL A 138 15.68 18.22 3.35
C VAL A 138 16.51 16.97 3.69
N GLU A 139 16.10 15.82 3.22
CA GLU A 139 16.80 14.53 3.46
C GLU A 139 17.92 14.30 2.43
N GLY A 140 17.76 14.85 1.23
CA GLY A 140 18.69 14.75 0.13
C GLY A 140 18.26 13.78 -0.97
N ARG A 141 18.61 14.11 -2.22
CA ARG A 141 18.15 13.42 -3.44
C ARG A 141 18.35 11.88 -3.41
N LEU A 142 19.44 11.40 -2.80
CA LEU A 142 19.69 9.95 -2.74
C LEU A 142 18.68 9.21 -1.86
N ALA A 143 18.10 9.87 -0.84
CA ALA A 143 17.01 9.32 -0.06
C ALA A 143 15.75 9.19 -0.92
N ALA A 144 15.42 10.20 -1.71
CA ALA A 144 14.29 10.14 -2.66
C ALA A 144 14.46 9.00 -3.69
N VAL A 145 15.64 8.90 -4.32
CA VAL A 145 15.95 7.87 -5.34
C VAL A 145 15.83 6.45 -4.79
N ASN A 146 16.38 6.19 -3.60
CA ASN A 146 16.38 4.86 -3.00
C ASN A 146 15.15 4.57 -2.12
N GLY A 147 14.42 5.60 -1.72
CA GLY A 147 13.22 5.53 -0.89
C GLY A 147 11.95 5.83 -1.68
N CYS A 148 11.53 7.10 -1.70
CA CYS A 148 10.24 7.54 -2.23
C CYS A 148 9.93 7.01 -3.63
N TRP A 149 10.90 7.07 -4.53
CA TRP A 149 10.70 6.67 -5.94
C TRP A 149 10.61 5.17 -6.14
N GLN A 150 11.11 4.36 -5.21
CA GLN A 150 10.97 2.90 -5.32
C GLN A 150 9.53 2.43 -5.10
N CYS A 151 8.72 3.21 -4.38
CA CYS A 151 7.30 2.98 -4.19
C CYS A 151 6.44 3.80 -5.18
N HIS A 152 6.67 5.11 -5.25
CA HIS A 152 5.86 6.03 -6.04
C HIS A 152 6.22 6.05 -7.53
N GLY A 153 7.46 5.77 -7.87
CA GLY A 153 7.99 5.91 -9.22
C GLY A 153 8.52 7.32 -9.50
N SER A 154 9.21 7.44 -10.61
CA SER A 154 9.71 8.70 -11.19
C SER A 154 9.80 8.56 -12.70
N THR A 155 10.19 9.61 -13.41
CA THR A 155 10.41 9.56 -14.85
C THR A 155 11.74 8.86 -15.16
N VAL A 156 11.69 7.77 -15.91
CA VAL A 156 12.89 7.07 -16.39
C VAL A 156 13.57 7.93 -17.45
N THR A 157 14.88 8.14 -17.30
CA THR A 157 15.68 8.92 -18.24
C THR A 157 16.87 8.13 -18.78
N ILE A 158 17.32 8.53 -19.97
CA ILE A 158 18.50 7.96 -20.65
C ILE A 158 19.66 8.94 -20.52
N LEU A 159 20.84 8.45 -20.17
CA LEU A 159 22.05 9.25 -20.13
C LEU A 159 22.43 9.76 -21.54
N LYS A 160 22.85 11.02 -21.58
CA LYS A 160 23.38 11.68 -22.79
C LYS A 160 24.85 12.04 -22.63
N ASN A 161 25.55 12.04 -23.72
CA ASN A 161 26.90 12.61 -23.83
C ASN A 161 26.84 14.15 -23.86
N ALA A 162 27.97 14.81 -23.75
CA ALA A 162 28.05 16.27 -23.81
C ALA A 162 27.51 16.90 -25.09
N ASP A 163 27.56 16.15 -26.21
CA ASP A 163 27.04 16.54 -27.53
C ASP A 163 25.52 16.28 -27.69
N GLY A 164 24.85 15.78 -26.62
CA GLY A 164 23.43 15.47 -26.63
C GLY A 164 23.09 14.06 -27.18
N SER A 165 24.06 13.32 -27.73
CA SER A 165 23.85 11.95 -28.21
C SER A 165 23.57 10.97 -27.06
N ILE A 166 22.83 9.89 -27.32
CA ILE A 166 22.53 8.86 -26.33
C ILE A 166 23.82 8.09 -25.97
N ARG A 167 24.10 8.04 -24.68
CA ARG A 167 25.19 7.22 -24.14
C ARG A 167 24.79 5.75 -24.18
N LYS A 168 25.64 4.90 -24.77
CA LYS A 168 25.40 3.46 -24.94
C LYS A 168 26.43 2.63 -24.18
N ASN A 169 26.02 1.44 -23.75
CA ASN A 169 26.92 0.45 -23.18
C ASN A 169 27.59 -0.40 -24.24
N ALA A 170 28.38 -1.41 -23.82
CA ALA A 170 29.19 -2.26 -24.75
C ALA A 170 28.35 -3.07 -25.74
N ILE A 171 27.07 -3.32 -25.46
CA ILE A 171 26.18 -4.03 -26.39
C ILE A 171 25.29 -3.07 -27.22
N GLY A 172 25.58 -1.78 -27.20
CA GLY A 172 24.82 -0.77 -27.91
C GLY A 172 23.52 -0.33 -27.26
N ALA A 173 23.17 -0.85 -26.09
CA ALA A 173 21.96 -0.47 -25.37
C ALA A 173 22.10 0.92 -24.75
N PRO A 174 21.07 1.77 -24.84
CA PRO A 174 21.02 3.05 -24.12
C PRO A 174 21.24 2.86 -22.62
N MET A 175 22.12 3.67 -22.04
CA MET A 175 22.38 3.66 -20.61
C MET A 175 21.29 4.46 -19.89
N LEU A 176 20.58 3.82 -18.97
CA LEU A 176 19.62 4.49 -18.11
C LEU A 176 20.34 5.32 -17.04
N ASP A 177 19.75 6.45 -16.67
CA ASP A 177 20.28 7.32 -15.62
C ASP A 177 20.15 6.63 -14.25
N PRO A 178 21.26 6.39 -13.52
CA PRO A 178 21.21 5.78 -12.19
C PRO A 178 20.37 6.55 -11.17
N ALA A 179 20.13 7.83 -11.39
CA ALA A 179 19.22 8.64 -10.54
C ALA A 179 17.74 8.34 -10.79
N THR A 180 17.38 7.61 -11.85
CA THR A 180 16.00 7.27 -12.21
C THR A 180 15.80 5.77 -12.46
N TRP A 181 16.87 4.97 -12.37
CA TRP A 181 16.86 3.53 -12.59
C TRP A 181 17.89 2.81 -11.69
N PRO A 182 17.55 1.68 -11.04
CA PRO A 182 16.29 0.93 -11.11
C PRO A 182 15.08 1.69 -10.59
N ASN A 183 13.92 1.54 -11.24
CA ASN A 183 12.67 2.19 -10.87
C ASN A 183 11.55 1.15 -10.88
N THR A 184 11.15 0.71 -9.68
CA THR A 184 10.12 -0.30 -9.46
C THR A 184 8.79 0.29 -9.03
N GLY A 185 8.72 1.62 -8.87
CA GLY A 185 7.57 2.33 -8.37
C GLY A 185 6.35 2.20 -9.27
N ILE A 186 5.19 2.12 -8.62
CA ILE A 186 3.92 1.82 -9.29
C ILE A 186 3.53 2.87 -10.33
N GLY A 187 3.85 4.15 -10.09
CA GLY A 187 3.58 5.27 -11.00
C GLY A 187 4.73 5.63 -11.93
N ARG A 188 5.68 4.70 -12.17
CA ARG A 188 6.80 4.94 -13.09
C ARG A 188 6.34 5.56 -14.41
N VAL A 189 6.96 6.67 -14.80
CA VAL A 189 6.78 7.26 -16.12
C VAL A 189 7.84 6.66 -17.05
N ASN A 190 7.39 5.92 -18.04
CA ASN A 190 8.23 5.17 -18.96
C ASN A 190 8.82 6.07 -20.05
N LEU A 191 9.81 5.57 -20.80
CA LEU A 191 10.48 6.30 -21.88
C LEU A 191 9.53 6.74 -23.00
N ASP A 192 8.45 6.00 -23.24
CA ASP A 192 7.39 6.32 -24.19
C ASP A 192 6.31 7.26 -23.63
N GLY A 193 6.47 7.73 -22.40
CA GLY A 193 5.52 8.58 -21.69
C GLY A 193 4.34 7.85 -21.05
N SER A 194 4.19 6.54 -21.26
CA SER A 194 3.18 5.73 -20.57
C SER A 194 3.49 5.66 -19.07
N ARG A 195 2.44 5.54 -18.24
CA ARG A 195 2.56 5.54 -16.79
C ARG A 195 2.29 4.16 -16.22
N GLY A 196 2.94 3.85 -15.12
CA GLY A 196 2.75 2.63 -14.37
C GLY A 196 3.81 1.55 -14.64
N ALA A 197 4.03 0.74 -13.63
CA ALA A 197 4.86 -0.45 -13.67
C ALA A 197 4.02 -1.66 -13.27
N CYS A 198 3.46 -2.37 -14.23
CA CYS A 198 2.66 -3.59 -13.99
C CYS A 198 3.46 -4.60 -13.15
N THR A 199 4.79 -4.61 -13.32
CA THR A 199 5.72 -5.43 -12.54
C THR A 199 5.88 -5.02 -11.08
N ALA A 200 5.26 -3.94 -10.65
CA ALA A 200 5.18 -3.61 -9.23
C ALA A 200 4.32 -4.62 -8.46
N CYS A 201 3.28 -5.19 -9.11
CA CYS A 201 2.40 -6.21 -8.53
C CYS A 201 2.64 -7.59 -9.15
N HIS A 202 2.85 -7.66 -10.47
CA HIS A 202 3.13 -8.89 -11.22
C HIS A 202 4.64 -9.04 -11.44
N SER A 203 5.32 -9.65 -10.48
CA SER A 203 6.79 -9.77 -10.58
C SER A 203 7.22 -10.46 -11.87
N ARG A 204 8.07 -9.77 -12.64
CA ARG A 204 8.77 -10.32 -13.81
C ARG A 204 9.72 -11.43 -13.37
N HIS A 205 9.84 -12.51 -14.08
CA HIS A 205 9.24 -12.86 -15.38
C HIS A 205 8.16 -13.94 -15.20
N ALA A 206 7.80 -14.27 -13.95
CA ALA A 206 6.77 -15.25 -13.62
C ALA A 206 5.35 -14.70 -13.83
N PHE A 207 5.12 -13.40 -13.63
CA PHE A 207 3.82 -12.72 -13.75
C PHE A 207 2.67 -13.45 -13.01
N SER A 208 2.97 -13.97 -11.82
CA SER A 208 2.07 -14.81 -11.04
C SER A 208 0.85 -14.03 -10.52
N LYS A 209 -0.35 -14.51 -10.85
CA LYS A 209 -1.61 -14.03 -10.25
C LYS A 209 -1.66 -14.31 -8.74
N ALA A 210 -1.20 -15.49 -8.34
CA ALA A 210 -1.15 -15.88 -6.92
C ALA A 210 -0.28 -14.93 -6.10
N MET A 211 0.84 -14.49 -6.65
CA MET A 211 1.69 -13.49 -5.99
C MET A 211 0.95 -12.15 -5.86
N ALA A 212 0.36 -11.64 -6.94
CA ALA A 212 -0.32 -10.34 -6.96
C ALA A 212 -1.54 -10.28 -6.00
N ARG A 213 -2.13 -11.43 -5.65
CA ARG A 213 -3.27 -11.56 -4.73
C ARG A 213 -2.88 -11.58 -3.25
N GLN A 214 -1.59 -11.73 -2.94
CA GLN A 214 -1.10 -11.76 -1.57
C GLN A 214 -0.93 -10.35 -0.99
N PRO A 215 -1.26 -10.14 0.30
CA PRO A 215 -1.12 -8.84 0.97
C PRO A 215 0.29 -8.29 0.91
N GLU A 216 1.30 -9.15 0.96
CA GLU A 216 2.72 -8.81 0.97
C GLU A 216 3.15 -7.99 -0.27
N VAL A 217 2.45 -8.18 -1.41
CA VAL A 217 2.73 -7.41 -2.62
C VAL A 217 2.26 -5.96 -2.51
N CYS A 218 1.15 -5.73 -1.84
CA CYS A 218 0.66 -4.38 -1.54
C CYS A 218 1.51 -3.76 -0.43
N GLY A 219 1.80 -4.57 0.59
CA GLY A 219 2.49 -4.20 1.81
C GLY A 219 3.89 -3.64 1.62
N LYS A 220 4.59 -4.02 0.56
CA LYS A 220 5.93 -3.46 0.29
C LYS A 220 5.96 -1.94 0.05
N CYS A 221 4.79 -1.33 -0.25
CA CYS A 221 4.62 0.10 -0.43
C CYS A 221 3.62 0.71 0.56
N HIS A 222 2.59 -0.04 0.96
CA HIS A 222 1.57 0.39 1.91
C HIS A 222 1.97 0.04 3.35
N LEU A 223 3.02 0.71 3.85
CA LEU A 223 3.60 0.52 5.18
C LEU A 223 4.16 1.85 5.70
N GLY A 224 4.51 1.88 6.97
CA GLY A 224 5.22 2.99 7.59
C GLY A 224 4.34 3.98 8.33
N PRO A 225 4.90 5.13 8.76
CA PRO A 225 4.27 5.97 9.75
C PRO A 225 3.02 6.72 9.26
N ASP A 226 2.83 6.85 7.95
CA ASP A 226 1.78 7.68 7.35
C ASP A 226 0.68 6.89 6.64
N HIS A 227 0.95 5.62 6.27
CA HIS A 227 -0.01 4.75 5.57
C HIS A 227 0.20 3.27 5.89
N PRO A 228 0.08 2.88 7.18
CA PRO A 228 0.42 1.55 7.71
C PRO A 228 -0.65 0.49 7.41
N GLN A 229 -1.13 0.40 6.17
CA GLN A 229 -2.20 -0.55 5.85
C GLN A 229 -1.77 -2.00 6.05
N THR A 230 -0.49 -2.33 5.82
CA THR A 230 0.03 -3.68 6.04
C THR A 230 0.02 -4.04 7.52
N GLU A 231 0.53 -3.15 8.36
CA GLU A 231 0.59 -3.34 9.80
C GLU A 231 -0.83 -3.48 10.37
N ILE A 232 -1.76 -2.60 9.97
CA ILE A 232 -3.17 -2.69 10.37
C ILE A 232 -3.80 -4.01 9.90
N TYR A 233 -3.53 -4.43 8.66
CA TYR A 233 -4.05 -5.68 8.13
C TYR A 233 -3.50 -6.88 8.90
N ASP A 234 -2.21 -6.91 9.18
CA ASP A 234 -1.52 -8.00 9.86
C ASP A 234 -2.03 -8.22 11.30
N GLU A 235 -2.42 -7.17 12.00
CA GLU A 235 -3.02 -7.23 13.34
C GLU A 235 -4.52 -7.52 13.29
N SER A 236 -5.17 -7.29 12.14
CA SER A 236 -6.60 -7.51 11.99
C SER A 236 -6.98 -9.00 12.02
N LYS A 237 -8.25 -9.27 12.32
CA LYS A 237 -8.80 -10.64 12.21
C LYS A 237 -8.69 -11.19 10.79
N HIS A 238 -8.76 -10.34 9.76
CA HIS A 238 -8.56 -10.74 8.37
C HIS A 238 -7.12 -11.19 8.11
N GLY A 239 -6.12 -10.44 8.55
CA GLY A 239 -4.72 -10.81 8.40
C GLY A 239 -4.35 -12.07 9.19
N ILE A 240 -4.86 -12.22 10.42
CA ILE A 240 -4.66 -13.43 11.22
C ILE A 240 -5.28 -14.65 10.51
N ALA A 241 -6.52 -14.53 10.03
CA ALA A 241 -7.20 -15.62 9.32
C ALA A 241 -6.47 -15.96 7.99
N TYR A 242 -6.01 -14.96 7.24
CA TYR A 242 -5.21 -15.18 6.03
C TYR A 242 -3.96 -16.02 6.33
N ARG A 243 -3.17 -15.69 7.35
CA ARG A 243 -1.96 -16.43 7.70
C ARG A 243 -2.26 -17.88 8.08
N THR A 244 -3.37 -18.12 8.76
CA THR A 244 -3.76 -19.49 9.19
C THR A 244 -4.44 -20.31 8.11
N GLN A 245 -5.08 -19.67 7.14
CA GLN A 245 -5.89 -20.32 6.09
C GLN A 245 -5.35 -20.06 4.68
N LYS A 246 -4.09 -19.66 4.54
CA LYS A 246 -3.49 -19.28 3.23
C LYS A 246 -3.66 -20.38 2.16
N ALA A 247 -3.57 -21.65 2.54
CA ALA A 247 -3.74 -22.78 1.62
C ALA A 247 -5.16 -22.87 1.04
N GLU A 248 -6.16 -22.37 1.78
CA GLU A 248 -7.58 -22.42 1.39
C GLU A 248 -7.97 -21.20 0.51
N MET A 249 -7.05 -20.26 0.32
CA MET A 249 -7.28 -19.07 -0.50
C MET A 249 -7.31 -19.35 -2.00
N HIS A 250 -6.87 -20.51 -2.45
CA HIS A 250 -6.84 -20.92 -3.87
C HIS A 250 -6.27 -19.82 -4.78
N LEU A 251 -5.17 -19.20 -4.37
CA LEU A 251 -4.61 -17.97 -4.98
C LEU A 251 -4.31 -18.12 -6.48
N ASP A 252 -4.09 -19.34 -6.97
CA ASP A 252 -3.86 -19.63 -8.40
C ASP A 252 -5.16 -19.79 -9.21
N HIS A 253 -6.34 -19.81 -8.56
CA HIS A 253 -7.59 -20.04 -9.27
C HIS A 253 -7.88 -18.94 -10.30
N ASP A 254 -8.34 -19.31 -11.49
CA ASP A 254 -8.46 -18.35 -12.61
C ASP A 254 -9.42 -17.20 -12.30
N ARG A 255 -10.62 -17.46 -11.83
CA ARG A 255 -11.63 -16.45 -11.52
C ARG A 255 -11.38 -15.76 -10.18
N TRP A 256 -11.11 -16.55 -9.14
CA TRP A 256 -10.85 -16.12 -7.77
C TRP A 256 -11.94 -15.19 -7.19
N ILE A 257 -13.16 -15.66 -7.20
CA ILE A 257 -14.35 -14.96 -6.72
C ILE A 257 -14.60 -15.30 -5.25
N VAL A 258 -14.65 -14.28 -4.40
CA VAL A 258 -14.95 -14.43 -2.98
C VAL A 258 -16.36 -15.00 -2.76
N GLY A 259 -16.48 -15.98 -1.87
CA GLY A 259 -17.73 -16.69 -1.58
C GLY A 259 -18.08 -17.78 -2.61
N VAL A 260 -17.28 -17.92 -3.69
CA VAL A 260 -17.48 -18.94 -4.73
C VAL A 260 -16.24 -19.84 -4.84
N ASP A 261 -15.09 -19.25 -5.14
CA ASP A 261 -13.84 -19.97 -5.39
C ASP A 261 -13.00 -20.10 -4.10
N TYR A 262 -13.26 -19.26 -3.11
CA TYR A 262 -12.68 -19.33 -1.76
C TYR A 262 -13.59 -18.63 -0.75
N THR A 263 -13.53 -19.07 0.51
CA THR A 263 -14.32 -18.54 1.63
C THR A 263 -13.46 -18.20 2.87
N ALA A 264 -12.14 -18.33 2.75
CA ALA A 264 -11.21 -18.02 3.81
C ALA A 264 -11.18 -16.51 4.14
N ALA A 265 -10.06 -15.92 4.43
CA ALA A 265 -9.99 -14.49 4.73
C ALA A 265 -9.86 -13.64 3.45
N PRO A 266 -10.37 -12.42 3.42
CA PRO A 266 -10.07 -11.48 2.34
C PRO A 266 -8.60 -11.01 2.41
N THR A 267 -8.01 -10.74 1.25
CA THR A 267 -6.75 -10.01 1.12
C THR A 267 -7.01 -8.58 0.65
N CYS A 268 -5.96 -7.76 0.54
CA CYS A 268 -6.08 -6.41 -0.02
C CYS A 268 -6.72 -6.44 -1.41
N SER A 269 -6.28 -7.37 -2.27
CA SER A 269 -6.84 -7.51 -3.61
C SER A 269 -8.28 -8.01 -3.61
N THR A 270 -8.72 -8.81 -2.64
CA THR A 270 -10.14 -9.20 -2.51
C THR A 270 -11.03 -7.96 -2.39
N CYS A 271 -10.67 -7.04 -1.49
CA CYS A 271 -11.47 -5.85 -1.22
C CYS A 271 -11.39 -4.82 -2.35
N HIS A 272 -10.18 -4.57 -2.87
CA HIS A 272 -9.93 -3.44 -3.76
C HIS A 272 -10.00 -3.76 -5.25
N MET A 273 -9.78 -5.00 -5.67
CA MET A 273 -9.56 -5.34 -7.08
C MET A 273 -10.34 -6.55 -7.59
N SER A 274 -10.51 -7.58 -6.76
CA SER A 274 -10.99 -8.89 -7.23
C SER A 274 -12.46 -8.88 -7.63
N ALA A 275 -12.81 -9.82 -8.51
CA ALA A 275 -14.19 -10.07 -8.87
C ALA A 275 -15.01 -10.55 -7.66
N THR A 276 -16.29 -10.22 -7.69
CA THR A 276 -17.34 -10.86 -6.88
C THR A 276 -18.35 -11.53 -7.81
N SER A 277 -19.43 -12.09 -7.26
CA SER A 277 -20.54 -12.58 -8.09
C SER A 277 -21.27 -11.47 -8.86
N LYS A 278 -21.06 -10.19 -8.49
CA LYS A 278 -21.76 -9.02 -9.04
C LYS A 278 -20.86 -7.96 -9.65
N GLN A 279 -19.55 -8.03 -9.41
CA GLN A 279 -18.58 -7.06 -9.90
C GLN A 279 -17.43 -7.77 -10.62
N PRO A 280 -16.94 -7.24 -11.74
CA PRO A 280 -15.73 -7.75 -12.40
C PRO A 280 -14.47 -7.45 -11.59
N VAL A 281 -13.35 -8.04 -11.99
CA VAL A 281 -12.01 -7.59 -11.57
C VAL A 281 -11.80 -6.16 -12.03
N THR A 282 -11.12 -5.35 -11.23
CA THR A 282 -10.69 -4.01 -11.63
C THR A 282 -9.22 -3.77 -11.30
N HIS A 283 -8.53 -2.98 -12.13
CA HIS A 283 -7.20 -2.46 -11.86
C HIS A 283 -7.22 -0.97 -11.46
N ASP A 284 -8.40 -0.40 -11.28
CA ASP A 284 -8.57 0.84 -10.52
C ASP A 284 -8.74 0.52 -9.03
N VAL A 285 -7.64 0.54 -8.28
CA VAL A 285 -7.64 0.29 -6.82
C VAL A 285 -8.48 1.29 -6.02
N GLY A 286 -8.83 2.43 -6.61
CA GLY A 286 -9.68 3.47 -6.03
C GLY A 286 -11.18 3.28 -6.28
N ALA A 287 -11.56 2.30 -7.11
CA ALA A 287 -12.96 2.11 -7.54
C ALA A 287 -13.94 1.87 -6.38
N ARG A 288 -13.47 1.33 -5.25
CA ARG A 288 -14.27 0.98 -4.07
C ARG A 288 -13.95 1.83 -2.83
N ILE A 289 -13.19 2.93 -2.98
CA ILE A 289 -12.79 3.81 -1.87
C ILE A 289 -13.70 5.04 -1.84
N SER A 290 -14.35 5.30 -0.70
CA SER A 290 -15.32 6.38 -0.53
C SER A 290 -14.75 7.68 0.06
N TRP A 291 -13.61 7.63 0.77
CA TRP A 291 -12.95 8.77 1.37
C TRP A 291 -11.53 8.96 0.84
N THR A 292 -11.05 10.20 0.76
CA THR A 292 -9.62 10.45 0.77
C THR A 292 -9.17 10.74 2.19
N LEU A 293 -8.25 9.91 2.71
CA LEU A 293 -7.72 10.03 4.08
C LEU A 293 -6.33 10.68 4.12
N ARG A 294 -5.78 11.02 2.96
CA ARG A 294 -4.42 11.55 2.84
C ARG A 294 -4.27 13.04 3.22
N PRO A 295 -5.18 13.94 2.82
CA PRO A 295 -5.03 15.36 3.15
C PRO A 295 -5.27 15.64 4.63
N VAL A 296 -4.89 16.82 5.08
CA VAL A 296 -5.16 17.31 6.44
C VAL A 296 -6.63 17.12 6.80
N ILE A 297 -7.52 17.58 5.93
CA ILE A 297 -8.96 17.41 6.06
C ILE A 297 -9.42 16.34 5.08
N SER A 298 -9.95 15.25 5.61
CA SER A 298 -10.52 14.18 4.80
C SER A 298 -11.81 14.62 4.10
N LYS A 299 -12.01 14.12 2.89
CA LYS A 299 -13.20 14.42 2.09
C LYS A 299 -13.75 13.14 1.48
N LYS A 300 -15.05 13.07 1.32
CA LYS A 300 -15.68 12.05 0.47
C LYS A 300 -15.28 12.30 -0.98
N LEU A 301 -14.97 11.21 -1.69
CA LEU A 301 -14.59 11.27 -3.10
C LEU A 301 -15.82 11.49 -3.99
N ASP A 302 -15.59 11.91 -5.20
CA ASP A 302 -16.66 11.96 -6.21
C ASP A 302 -17.26 10.56 -6.38
N ASN A 303 -18.60 10.49 -6.47
CA ASN A 303 -19.36 9.25 -6.54
C ASN A 303 -19.09 8.29 -5.35
N TRP A 304 -18.83 8.83 -4.18
CA TRP A 304 -18.49 8.06 -2.99
C TRP A 304 -19.55 7.03 -2.58
N GLU A 305 -20.84 7.33 -2.79
CA GLU A 305 -21.95 6.41 -2.49
C GLU A 305 -21.83 5.13 -3.34
N ALA A 306 -21.62 5.29 -4.64
CA ALA A 306 -21.46 4.15 -5.55
C ALA A 306 -20.22 3.34 -5.21
N LYS A 307 -19.11 4.01 -4.92
CA LYS A 307 -17.84 3.37 -4.49
C LYS A 307 -18.01 2.62 -3.16
N ARG A 308 -18.71 3.21 -2.20
CA ARG A 308 -19.03 2.58 -0.92
C ARG A 308 -19.91 1.36 -1.10
N LYS A 309 -20.97 1.48 -1.91
CA LYS A 309 -21.87 0.37 -2.22
C LYS A 309 -21.12 -0.80 -2.87
N ALA A 310 -20.16 -0.50 -3.74
CA ALA A 310 -19.30 -1.52 -4.33
C ALA A 310 -18.42 -2.24 -3.27
N MET A 311 -17.84 -1.53 -2.30
CA MET A 311 -17.11 -2.16 -1.21
C MET A 311 -18.02 -2.92 -0.25
N GLN A 312 -19.20 -2.37 0.08
CA GLN A 312 -20.18 -3.05 0.92
C GLN A 312 -20.66 -4.38 0.31
N GLU A 313 -20.76 -4.43 -1.01
CA GLU A 313 -21.10 -5.67 -1.73
C GLU A 313 -20.01 -6.74 -1.49
N VAL A 314 -18.72 -6.37 -1.55
CA VAL A 314 -17.63 -7.31 -1.18
C VAL A 314 -17.79 -7.80 0.25
N CYS A 315 -18.02 -6.89 1.21
CA CYS A 315 -18.21 -7.24 2.62
C CYS A 315 -19.37 -8.22 2.83
N SER A 316 -20.46 -8.05 2.05
CA SER A 316 -21.71 -8.82 2.19
C SER A 316 -21.56 -10.32 1.85
N HIS A 317 -20.45 -10.72 1.23
CA HIS A 317 -20.16 -12.13 1.01
C HIS A 317 -19.86 -12.91 2.30
N CYS A 318 -19.49 -12.21 3.39
CA CYS A 318 -19.16 -12.80 4.68
C CYS A 318 -19.88 -12.16 5.86
N HIS A 319 -20.31 -10.89 5.74
CA HIS A 319 -20.88 -10.11 6.83
C HIS A 319 -22.34 -9.73 6.56
N GLY A 320 -23.17 -9.74 7.61
CA GLY A 320 -24.56 -9.27 7.53
C GLY A 320 -24.65 -7.76 7.37
N ALA A 321 -25.74 -7.27 6.77
CA ALA A 321 -25.94 -5.87 6.44
C ALA A 321 -25.78 -4.93 7.64
N ALA A 322 -26.40 -5.26 8.79
CA ALA A 322 -26.30 -4.44 10.00
C ALA A 322 -24.87 -4.26 10.49
N PHE A 323 -24.03 -5.29 10.39
CA PHE A 323 -22.61 -5.17 10.72
C PHE A 323 -21.90 -4.19 9.78
N VAL A 324 -22.13 -4.31 8.48
CA VAL A 324 -21.49 -3.46 7.46
C VAL A 324 -21.93 -2.00 7.61
N GLU A 325 -23.21 -1.76 7.85
CA GLU A 325 -23.77 -0.42 8.08
C GLU A 325 -23.18 0.23 9.35
N THR A 326 -23.10 -0.52 10.44
CA THR A 326 -22.52 -0.04 11.71
C THR A 326 -21.04 0.26 11.57
N PHE A 327 -20.29 -0.60 10.84
CA PHE A 327 -18.89 -0.35 10.52
C PHE A 327 -18.70 0.98 9.80
N TYR A 328 -19.46 1.22 8.73
CA TYR A 328 -19.32 2.46 7.96
C TYR A 328 -19.74 3.70 8.74
N LYS A 329 -20.76 3.57 9.60
CA LYS A 329 -21.13 4.67 10.52
C LYS A 329 -19.98 5.01 11.47
N SER A 330 -19.41 4.01 12.12
CA SER A 330 -18.28 4.22 13.05
C SER A 330 -17.05 4.77 12.33
N PHE A 331 -16.79 4.33 11.11
CA PHE A 331 -15.71 4.86 10.30
C PHE A 331 -15.94 6.34 9.94
N ASP A 332 -17.13 6.69 9.46
CA ASP A 332 -17.47 8.08 9.13
C ASP A 332 -17.36 8.98 10.39
N ASP A 333 -17.94 8.56 11.49
CA ASP A 333 -17.88 9.30 12.78
C ASP A 333 -16.41 9.52 13.22
N THR A 334 -15.53 8.54 13.01
CA THR A 334 -14.10 8.65 13.34
C THR A 334 -13.36 9.64 12.42
N VAL A 335 -13.68 9.64 11.13
CA VAL A 335 -13.12 10.62 10.19
C VAL A 335 -13.61 12.04 10.55
N ASP A 336 -14.88 12.18 10.88
CA ASP A 336 -15.47 13.46 11.30
C ASP A 336 -14.90 13.94 12.64
N LEU A 337 -14.63 13.04 13.58
CA LEU A 337 -13.91 13.38 14.80
C LEU A 337 -12.53 13.98 14.51
N TRP A 338 -11.75 13.34 13.64
CA TRP A 338 -10.47 13.90 13.21
C TRP A 338 -10.64 15.27 12.57
N ASN A 339 -11.50 15.37 11.57
CA ASN A 339 -11.69 16.61 10.81
C ASN A 339 -12.09 17.77 11.71
N THR A 340 -13.05 17.56 12.65
CA THR A 340 -13.65 18.63 13.44
C THR A 340 -12.85 18.98 14.69
N LYS A 341 -12.26 17.97 15.35
CA LYS A 341 -11.56 18.20 16.62
C LYS A 341 -10.09 18.56 16.46
N PHE A 342 -9.41 18.02 15.45
CA PHE A 342 -7.96 18.19 15.31
C PHE A 342 -7.54 18.79 13.98
N GLY A 343 -7.97 18.22 12.86
CA GLY A 343 -7.50 18.57 11.53
C GLY A 343 -7.82 20.01 11.14
N GLN A 344 -9.09 20.39 11.16
CA GLN A 344 -9.53 21.75 10.80
C GLN A 344 -9.01 22.81 11.78
N PRO A 345 -9.07 22.60 13.12
CA PRO A 345 -8.46 23.53 14.07
C PRO A 345 -6.96 23.75 13.84
N ALA A 346 -6.18 22.69 13.65
CA ALA A 346 -4.76 22.82 13.38
C ALA A 346 -4.47 23.54 12.05
N GLN A 347 -5.22 23.21 10.99
CA GLN A 347 -5.10 23.91 9.70
C GLN A 347 -5.44 25.40 9.81
N ASN A 348 -6.48 25.77 10.57
CA ASN A 348 -6.86 27.15 10.76
C ASN A 348 -5.76 27.96 11.48
N ILE A 349 -5.13 27.36 12.50
CA ILE A 349 -4.02 27.98 13.22
C ILE A 349 -2.81 28.17 12.29
N MET A 350 -2.43 27.17 11.51
CA MET A 350 -1.32 27.27 10.56
C MET A 350 -1.60 28.34 9.48
N ASN A 351 -2.83 28.41 8.99
CA ASN A 351 -3.24 29.47 8.05
C ASN A 351 -3.12 30.86 8.67
N ALA A 352 -3.60 31.04 9.91
CA ALA A 352 -3.50 32.32 10.62
C ALA A 352 -2.04 32.76 10.85
N LEU A 353 -1.16 31.82 11.22
CA LEU A 353 0.27 32.09 11.35
C LEU A 353 0.88 32.53 10.02
N LYS A 354 0.56 31.84 8.94
CA LYS A 354 1.05 32.16 7.59
C LYS A 354 0.53 33.56 7.11
N GLU A 355 -0.75 33.79 7.26
CA GLU A 355 -1.38 35.08 6.88
C GLU A 355 -0.84 36.29 7.67
N ALA A 356 -0.46 36.04 8.93
CA ALA A 356 0.17 37.02 9.78
C ALA A 356 1.69 37.22 9.51
N GLY A 357 2.26 36.47 8.56
CA GLY A 357 3.69 36.49 8.26
C GLY A 357 4.56 35.97 9.42
N LYS A 358 4.05 35.06 10.21
CA LYS A 358 4.74 34.44 11.36
C LYS A 358 5.50 33.18 11.00
N LEU A 359 5.27 32.66 9.80
CA LEU A 359 6.05 31.57 9.22
C LEU A 359 6.82 32.09 8.02
N SER A 360 8.01 31.58 7.81
CA SER A 360 8.84 31.92 6.66
C SER A 360 8.26 31.33 5.36
N GLY A 361 8.87 31.70 4.23
CA GLY A 361 8.55 31.08 2.94
C GLY A 361 9.28 29.76 2.69
N THR A 362 10.20 29.37 3.57
CA THR A 362 11.01 28.15 3.47
C THR A 362 10.30 27.00 4.18
N PRO A 363 9.91 25.94 3.48
CA PRO A 363 9.24 24.81 4.15
C PRO A 363 10.17 24.11 5.17
N PHE A 364 9.62 23.75 6.32
CA PHE A 364 10.27 22.98 7.38
C PHE A 364 11.45 23.64 8.07
N ASP A 365 11.58 24.97 8.04
CA ASP A 365 12.60 25.69 8.81
C ASP A 365 12.11 26.09 10.21
N GLU A 366 10.80 26.05 10.48
CA GLU A 366 10.25 26.24 11.82
C GLU A 366 9.78 24.90 12.45
N GLU A 367 9.97 24.78 13.77
CA GLU A 367 9.64 23.56 14.52
C GLU A 367 8.14 23.20 14.43
N ILE A 368 7.25 24.20 14.41
CA ILE A 368 5.81 23.97 14.32
C ILE A 368 5.38 23.29 13.01
N GLU A 369 6.10 23.51 11.92
CA GLU A 369 5.81 22.88 10.63
C GLU A 369 6.05 21.36 10.71
N TRP A 370 7.14 20.93 11.35
CA TRP A 370 7.42 19.53 11.63
C TRP A 370 6.38 18.90 12.56
N THR A 371 5.97 19.66 13.58
CA THR A 371 4.96 19.21 14.55
C THR A 371 3.61 19.06 13.87
N PHE A 372 3.21 20.06 13.05
CA PHE A 372 1.98 19.99 12.26
C PHE A 372 2.02 18.86 11.23
N TYR A 373 3.15 18.67 10.55
CA TYR A 373 3.33 17.58 9.58
C TYR A 373 3.13 16.22 10.24
N ARG A 374 3.77 15.95 11.38
CA ARG A 374 3.57 14.71 12.14
C ARG A 374 2.12 14.52 12.57
N LEU A 375 1.50 15.58 13.06
CA LEU A 375 0.11 15.56 13.53
C LEU A 375 -0.86 15.06 12.45
N TRP A 376 -0.81 15.63 11.25
CA TRP A 376 -1.78 15.28 10.22
C TRP A 376 -1.32 14.14 9.31
N HIS A 377 -0.02 14.12 8.94
CA HIS A 377 0.52 13.21 7.95
C HIS A 377 0.78 11.81 8.54
N HIS A 378 1.25 11.73 9.78
CA HIS A 378 1.52 10.46 10.44
C HIS A 378 0.35 10.05 11.34
N GLU A 379 0.19 10.72 12.46
CA GLU A 379 -0.72 10.35 13.54
C GLU A 379 -2.20 10.37 13.09
N GLY A 380 -2.63 11.47 12.45
CA GLY A 380 -3.99 11.63 11.96
C GLY A 380 -4.33 10.69 10.79
N ARG A 381 -3.38 10.37 9.92
CA ARG A 381 -3.59 9.36 8.87
C ARG A 381 -3.73 7.97 9.47
N ARG A 382 -2.87 7.58 10.41
CA ARG A 382 -2.95 6.29 11.11
C ARG A 382 -4.31 6.10 11.78
N ALA A 383 -4.78 7.10 12.53
CA ALA A 383 -6.09 7.04 13.19
C ALA A 383 -7.23 6.74 12.20
N ARG A 384 -7.27 7.46 11.07
CA ARG A 384 -8.33 7.31 10.06
C ARG A 384 -8.19 6.02 9.26
N MET A 385 -6.97 5.60 8.94
CA MET A 385 -6.70 4.34 8.25
C MET A 385 -6.97 3.14 9.16
N GLY A 386 -6.60 3.23 10.44
CA GLY A 386 -6.98 2.26 11.45
C GLY A 386 -8.50 2.04 11.51
N ALA A 387 -9.27 3.13 11.53
CA ALA A 387 -10.73 3.06 11.52
C ALA A 387 -11.28 2.43 10.22
N SER A 388 -10.70 2.76 9.07
CA SER A 388 -11.13 2.22 7.76
C SER A 388 -10.94 0.70 7.62
N MET A 389 -10.06 0.10 8.43
CA MET A 389 -9.70 -1.31 8.37
C MET A 389 -9.90 -2.06 9.71
N GLN A 390 -10.58 -1.43 10.68
CA GLN A 390 -10.82 -1.98 12.03
C GLN A 390 -9.54 -2.41 12.77
N GLY A 391 -8.50 -1.58 12.71
CA GLY A 391 -7.27 -1.72 13.49
C GLY A 391 -7.34 -0.90 14.78
N PRO A 392 -7.79 -1.45 15.93
CA PRO A 392 -8.06 -0.68 17.16
C PRO A 392 -6.82 -0.01 17.74
N ASP A 393 -5.66 -0.64 17.63
CA ASP A 393 -4.38 -0.08 18.06
C ASP A 393 -4.02 1.18 17.28
N PHE A 394 -4.17 1.11 15.95
CA PHE A 394 -3.93 2.25 15.06
C PHE A 394 -4.99 3.34 15.15
N VAL A 395 -6.21 3.04 15.61
CA VAL A 395 -7.20 4.08 15.94
C VAL A 395 -6.85 4.75 17.26
N GLN A 396 -6.56 3.96 18.29
CA GLN A 396 -6.43 4.47 19.67
C GLN A 396 -5.00 4.90 19.98
N TRP A 397 -4.05 3.94 20.09
CA TRP A 397 -2.70 4.23 20.61
C TRP A 397 -1.80 4.93 19.62
N HIS A 398 -1.64 4.35 18.43
CA HIS A 398 -0.86 4.96 17.34
C HIS A 398 -1.65 5.97 16.52
N GLY A 399 -2.86 6.32 16.97
CA GLY A 399 -3.75 7.26 16.34
C GLY A 399 -4.14 8.39 17.28
N PHE A 400 -5.38 8.36 17.82
CA PHE A 400 -5.93 9.50 18.57
C PHE A 400 -5.22 9.82 19.88
N PHE A 401 -4.54 8.86 20.52
CA PHE A 401 -3.71 9.16 21.67
C PHE A 401 -2.51 10.03 21.27
N GLU A 402 -1.75 9.63 20.25
CA GLU A 402 -0.61 10.41 19.76
C GLU A 402 -1.05 11.76 19.17
N VAL A 403 -2.17 11.77 18.42
CA VAL A 403 -2.80 13.01 17.93
C VAL A 403 -3.09 13.97 19.08
N ALA A 404 -3.72 13.49 20.15
CA ALA A 404 -4.06 14.33 21.28
C ALA A 404 -2.82 14.80 22.04
N GLU A 405 -1.85 13.91 22.28
CA GLU A 405 -0.58 14.27 22.90
C GLU A 405 0.11 15.37 22.12
N ASN A 406 0.34 15.15 20.82
CA ASN A 406 1.00 16.13 19.95
C ASN A 406 0.23 17.46 19.93
N PHE A 407 -1.08 17.41 19.65
CA PHE A 407 -1.91 18.62 19.53
C PHE A 407 -1.88 19.49 20.77
N TYR A 408 -2.06 18.89 21.97
CA TYR A 408 -2.16 19.65 23.22
C TYR A 408 -0.83 19.98 23.87
N THR A 409 0.20 19.15 23.71
CA THR A 409 1.48 19.31 24.43
C THR A 409 2.59 19.94 23.58
N ARG A 410 2.44 19.91 22.24
CA ARG A 410 3.44 20.44 21.31
C ARG A 410 2.84 21.49 20.39
N PHE A 411 1.85 21.13 19.56
CA PHE A 411 1.32 22.02 18.52
C PHE A 411 0.73 23.32 19.07
N LEU A 412 -0.18 23.27 20.05
CA LEU A 412 -0.78 24.48 20.62
C LEU A 412 0.26 25.38 21.34
N PRO A 413 1.17 24.86 22.17
CA PRO A 413 2.25 25.67 22.76
C PRO A 413 3.13 26.34 21.69
N GLN A 414 3.61 25.60 20.70
CA GLN A 414 4.43 26.13 19.62
C GLN A 414 3.68 27.18 18.78
N ALA A 415 2.37 26.98 18.54
CA ALA A 415 1.54 27.97 17.85
C ALA A 415 1.45 29.30 18.61
N ARG A 416 1.34 29.25 19.96
CA ARG A 416 1.34 30.45 20.80
C ARG A 416 2.70 31.17 20.77
N GLU A 417 3.78 30.40 20.78
CA GLU A 417 5.13 30.96 20.69
C GLU A 417 5.36 31.60 19.32
N ALA A 418 5.06 30.90 18.23
CA ALA A 418 5.17 31.39 16.87
C ALA A 418 4.28 32.63 16.58
N ALA A 419 3.18 32.79 17.32
CA ALA A 419 2.34 33.98 17.18
C ALA A 419 3.05 35.29 17.58
N HIS A 420 4.12 35.23 18.37
CA HIS A 420 4.86 36.41 18.87
C HIS A 420 3.95 37.52 19.37
N GLY A 421 2.88 37.17 20.08
CA GLY A 421 1.92 38.11 20.65
C GLY A 421 0.91 38.70 19.66
N ASP A 422 0.87 38.22 18.42
CA ASP A 422 -0.11 38.71 17.43
C ASP A 422 -1.55 38.44 17.89
N PRO A 423 -2.37 39.51 18.09
CA PRO A 423 -3.70 39.30 18.68
C PRO A 423 -4.67 38.51 17.78
N LYS A 424 -4.49 38.58 16.45
CA LYS A 424 -5.36 37.84 15.52
C LYS A 424 -5.07 36.35 15.57
N VAL A 425 -3.79 35.98 15.56
CA VAL A 425 -3.38 34.56 15.67
C VAL A 425 -3.78 34.01 17.04
N LEU A 426 -3.53 34.76 18.12
CA LEU A 426 -3.92 34.34 19.48
C LEU A 426 -5.43 34.16 19.63
N ALA A 427 -6.23 35.01 18.96
CA ALA A 427 -7.69 34.87 18.95
C ALA A 427 -8.15 33.56 18.26
N VAL A 428 -7.48 33.14 17.15
CA VAL A 428 -7.77 31.86 16.50
C VAL A 428 -7.42 30.69 17.42
N ILE A 429 -6.25 30.73 18.07
CA ILE A 429 -5.84 29.67 19.02
C ILE A 429 -6.83 29.61 20.18
N GLN A 430 -7.22 30.77 20.75
CA GLN A 430 -8.17 30.84 21.86
C GLN A 430 -9.53 30.29 21.46
N ALA A 431 -10.03 30.61 20.27
CA ALA A 431 -11.30 30.09 19.77
C ALA A 431 -11.29 28.56 19.65
N VAL A 432 -10.16 27.96 19.29
CA VAL A 432 -9.98 26.50 19.28
C VAL A 432 -10.06 25.94 20.72
N GLU A 433 -9.33 26.53 21.67
CA GLU A 433 -9.30 26.06 23.06
C GLU A 433 -10.63 26.24 23.80
N ASP A 434 -11.43 27.22 23.37
CA ASP A 434 -12.76 27.51 23.93
C ASP A 434 -13.88 26.68 23.27
N ALA A 435 -13.58 25.98 22.17
CA ALA A 435 -14.55 25.12 21.51
C ALA A 435 -14.90 23.89 22.38
N PRO A 436 -16.18 23.41 22.34
CA PRO A 436 -16.66 22.35 23.22
C PRO A 436 -15.76 21.10 23.29
N PRO A 437 -15.17 20.59 22.19
CA PRO A 437 -14.32 19.40 22.24
C PRO A 437 -13.02 19.56 23.04
N HIS A 438 -12.63 20.80 23.40
CA HIS A 438 -11.36 21.14 24.06
C HIS A 438 -11.54 21.66 25.48
N LEU A 439 -12.79 21.90 25.94
CA LEU A 439 -13.08 22.47 27.25
C LEU A 439 -12.61 21.63 28.42
N TRP A 440 -12.47 20.32 28.28
CA TRP A 440 -11.94 19.43 29.31
C TRP A 440 -10.58 19.90 29.89
N ARG A 441 -9.81 20.70 29.14
CA ARG A 441 -8.54 21.29 29.61
C ARG A 441 -8.75 22.33 30.74
N LYS A 442 -9.93 22.91 30.82
CA LYS A 442 -10.31 23.84 31.91
C LYS A 442 -10.79 23.12 33.17
N GLY A 443 -10.76 21.79 33.16
CA GLY A 443 -11.28 20.90 34.18
C GLY A 443 -12.72 20.47 33.86
N LEU A 444 -13.09 19.27 34.31
CA LEU A 444 -14.44 18.77 34.16
C LEU A 444 -15.35 19.48 35.18
N SER A 445 -16.53 19.89 34.73
CA SER A 445 -17.56 20.40 35.64
C SER A 445 -18.03 19.29 36.61
N PRO A 446 -18.61 19.63 37.75
CA PRO A 446 -19.21 18.63 38.65
C PRO A 446 -20.24 17.75 37.94
N GLU A 447 -21.03 18.33 37.05
CA GLU A 447 -22.06 17.61 36.26
C GLU A 447 -21.45 16.64 35.27
N GLU A 448 -20.35 16.99 34.61
CA GLU A 448 -19.63 16.09 33.71
C GLU A 448 -18.99 14.93 34.45
N ARG A 449 -18.39 15.17 35.62
CA ARG A 449 -17.87 14.12 36.50
C ARG A 449 -18.96 13.17 36.93
N GLN A 450 -20.10 13.71 37.39
CA GLN A 450 -21.24 12.91 37.79
C GLN A 450 -21.76 12.01 36.66
N LYS A 451 -21.87 12.54 35.44
CA LYS A 451 -22.26 11.74 34.25
C LYS A 451 -21.28 10.59 33.95
N ILE A 452 -19.98 10.84 34.12
CA ILE A 452 -18.96 9.81 33.96
C ILE A 452 -19.11 8.74 35.03
N ASP A 453 -19.29 9.14 36.29
CA ASP A 453 -19.47 8.22 37.41
C ASP A 453 -20.76 7.41 37.28
N GLU A 454 -21.89 8.04 36.89
CA GLU A 454 -23.14 7.36 36.59
C GLU A 454 -22.99 6.34 35.45
N PHE A 455 -22.33 6.70 34.36
CA PHE A 455 -22.04 5.79 33.25
C PHE A 455 -21.25 4.56 33.69
N TYR A 456 -20.18 4.76 34.49
CA TYR A 456 -19.40 3.65 35.01
C TYR A 456 -20.18 2.78 35.99
N LYS A 457 -20.98 3.42 36.86
CA LYS A 457 -21.83 2.73 37.81
C LYS A 457 -22.90 1.88 37.10
N GLU A 458 -23.57 2.44 36.11
CA GLU A 458 -24.57 1.72 35.30
C GLU A 458 -23.96 0.54 34.55
N ARG A 459 -22.80 0.75 33.90
CA ARG A 459 -22.21 -0.23 33.02
C ARG A 459 -21.42 -1.31 33.77
N TYR A 460 -20.78 -0.98 34.86
CA TYR A 460 -19.85 -1.86 35.58
C TYR A 460 -20.21 -2.10 37.02
N GLY A 461 -21.27 -1.53 37.53
CA GLY A 461 -21.74 -1.73 38.89
C GLY A 461 -20.80 -1.19 39.98
N LYS A 462 -19.97 -0.20 39.67
CA LYS A 462 -18.97 0.39 40.59
C LYS A 462 -19.31 1.83 40.92
#